data_69ba5842a00c77afdbd89846631a48e5
#
_entry.id   69ba5842a00c77afdbd89846631a48e5
#
_cell.length_a   1.000
_cell.length_b   1.000
_cell.length_c   1.000
_cell.angle_alpha   90.00
_cell.angle_beta   90.00
_cell.angle_gamma   90.00
#
_symmetry.space_group_name_H-M   'P 1'
#
loop_
_entity.id
_entity.type
_entity.pdbx_description
1 polymer ?
#
loop_
_entity_poly.entity_id
_entity_poly.type
_entity_poly.pdbx_seq_one_letter_code
_entity_poly.pdbx_strand_id
1 'polypeptide(L)'
;MGDELEKYGLFGKMVAAPGRRDELVRYLLEGTGEMPGCLIYVVANDPVEPDAIWITEVWRTKQDHANSLQLPAVQSAIAKARPIIAGFGERFETIPVGGVGL
;
A
#
# COMPACT_ATOMS: atom_id res chain seq x y z
N MET A 1 4.30 20.13 17.21
CA MET A 1 4.23 18.98 18.08
C MET A 1 3.21 17.95 17.63
N GLY A 2 1.95 18.38 17.47
CA GLY A 2 0.90 17.47 17.08
C GLY A 2 1.22 16.71 15.80
N ASP A 3 1.78 17.39 14.82
CA ASP A 3 2.06 16.80 13.52
C ASP A 3 3.05 15.65 13.58
N GLU A 4 4.03 15.73 14.49
CA GLU A 4 5.03 14.68 14.65
C GLU A 4 4.42 13.38 15.16
N LEU A 5 3.30 13.49 15.87
CA LEU A 5 2.62 12.34 16.46
C LEU A 5 1.46 11.87 15.60
N GLU A 6 1.15 12.59 14.54
CA GLU A 6 0.02 12.25 13.68
C GLU A 6 0.39 11.10 12.77
N LYS A 7 -0.37 10.03 12.86
CA LYS A 7 -0.20 8.89 11.96
C LYS A 7 -0.78 9.24 10.60
N TYR A 8 -0.35 8.50 9.60
CA TYR A 8 -0.76 8.70 8.22
C TYR A 8 -1.36 7.41 7.70
N GLY A 9 -2.58 7.48 7.20
CA GLY A 9 -3.27 6.32 6.65
C GLY A 9 -3.57 6.49 5.18
N LEU A 10 -3.48 5.39 4.45
CA LEU A 10 -3.86 5.32 3.04
C LEU A 10 -4.74 4.11 2.85
N PHE A 11 -5.78 4.27 2.03
CA PHE A 11 -6.67 3.19 1.66
C PHE A 11 -7.02 3.37 0.19
N GLY A 12 -6.71 2.37 -0.63
CA GLY A 12 -6.91 2.55 -2.06
C GLY A 12 -7.10 1.27 -2.82
N LYS A 13 -7.75 1.40 -3.98
CA LYS A 13 -8.04 0.31 -4.89
C LYS A 13 -7.10 0.34 -6.07
N MET A 14 -6.65 -0.83 -6.49
CA MET A 14 -5.81 -1.01 -7.66
C MET A 14 -6.35 -2.17 -8.47
N VAL A 15 -6.33 -2.05 -9.79
CA VAL A 15 -6.85 -3.09 -10.67
C VAL A 15 -5.71 -3.64 -11.51
N ALA A 16 -5.51 -4.95 -11.45
CA ALA A 16 -4.51 -5.64 -12.25
C ALA A 16 -5.02 -5.88 -13.66
N ALA A 17 -4.08 -6.10 -14.58
CA ALA A 17 -4.43 -6.61 -15.91
C ALA A 17 -5.18 -7.94 -15.75
N PRO A 18 -6.09 -8.28 -16.68
CA PRO A 18 -6.94 -9.47 -16.53
C PRO A 18 -6.14 -10.73 -16.21
N GLY A 19 -6.54 -11.40 -15.12
CA GLY A 19 -5.91 -12.64 -14.68
C GLY A 19 -4.58 -12.50 -13.98
N ARG A 20 -4.11 -11.28 -13.73
CA ARG A 20 -2.77 -11.07 -13.15
C ARG A 20 -2.79 -10.52 -11.73
N ARG A 21 -3.94 -10.61 -11.06
CA ARG A 21 -4.06 -10.10 -9.69
C ARG A 21 -3.08 -10.78 -8.73
N ASP A 22 -2.98 -12.09 -8.78
CA ASP A 22 -2.10 -12.83 -7.86
C ASP A 22 -0.63 -12.44 -8.05
N GLU A 23 -0.25 -12.20 -9.29
CA GLU A 23 1.11 -11.75 -9.60
C GLU A 23 1.35 -10.35 -9.03
N LEU A 24 0.38 -9.46 -9.18
CA LEU A 24 0.47 -8.11 -8.63
C LEU A 24 0.62 -8.14 -7.11
N VAL A 25 -0.22 -8.95 -6.44
CA VAL A 25 -0.15 -9.12 -4.99
C VAL A 25 1.24 -9.59 -4.58
N ARG A 26 1.78 -10.57 -5.28
CA ARG A 26 3.10 -11.12 -4.97
C ARG A 26 4.19 -10.06 -5.05
N TYR A 27 4.20 -9.25 -6.11
CA TYR A 27 5.18 -8.17 -6.26
C TYR A 27 5.09 -7.15 -5.13
N LEU A 28 3.86 -6.75 -4.77
CA LEU A 28 3.67 -5.77 -3.72
C LEU A 28 4.16 -6.31 -2.37
N LEU A 29 3.85 -7.56 -2.06
CA LEU A 29 4.26 -8.16 -0.79
C LEU A 29 5.77 -8.39 -0.72
N GLU A 30 6.42 -8.70 -1.85
CA GLU A 30 7.87 -8.85 -1.88
C GLU A 30 8.59 -7.55 -1.53
N GLY A 31 8.05 -6.43 -1.98
CA GLY A 31 8.69 -5.12 -1.83
C GLY A 31 8.41 -4.41 -0.53
N THR A 32 7.41 -4.88 0.24
CA THR A 32 6.90 -4.12 1.37
C THR A 32 7.08 -4.83 2.72
N GLY A 33 7.96 -5.84 2.77
CA GLY A 33 8.19 -6.59 4.00
C GLY A 33 8.86 -5.79 5.10
N GLU A 34 9.74 -4.86 4.73
CA GLU A 34 10.45 -4.03 5.69
C GLU A 34 10.48 -2.58 5.23
N MET A 35 9.65 -1.77 5.85
CA MET A 35 9.56 -0.34 5.54
C MET A 35 9.55 0.42 6.87
N PRO A 36 10.63 1.17 7.19
CA PRO A 36 10.70 1.91 8.45
C PRO A 36 9.51 2.85 8.63
N GLY A 37 8.89 2.77 9.80
CA GLY A 37 7.73 3.60 10.12
C GLY A 37 6.40 3.06 9.63
N CYS A 38 6.40 1.96 8.88
CA CYS A 38 5.15 1.32 8.46
C CYS A 38 4.61 0.48 9.61
N LEU A 39 3.39 0.77 10.04
CA LEU A 39 2.75 0.05 11.13
C LEU A 39 1.84 -1.06 10.61
N ILE A 40 1.16 -0.79 9.51
CA ILE A 40 0.24 -1.76 8.88
C ILE A 40 0.38 -1.61 7.38
N TYR A 41 0.47 -2.72 6.68
CA TYR A 41 0.39 -2.77 5.23
C TYR A 41 -0.35 -4.05 4.86
N VAL A 42 -1.57 -3.91 4.37
CA VAL A 42 -2.43 -5.04 4.05
C VAL A 42 -2.86 -4.95 2.60
N VAL A 43 -2.64 -6.03 1.86
CA VAL A 43 -3.15 -6.17 0.50
C VAL A 43 -4.28 -7.19 0.55
N ALA A 44 -5.48 -6.79 0.12
CA ALA A 44 -6.65 -7.64 0.16
C ALA A 44 -7.29 -7.74 -1.22
N ASN A 45 -7.78 -8.92 -1.57
CA ASN A 45 -8.52 -9.09 -2.81
C ASN A 45 -9.92 -8.52 -2.68
N ASP A 46 -10.38 -7.82 -3.72
CA ASP A 46 -11.78 -7.43 -3.78
C ASP A 46 -12.62 -8.72 -3.89
N PRO A 47 -13.70 -8.85 -3.10
CA PRO A 47 -14.48 -10.08 -3.11
C PRO A 47 -15.35 -10.28 -4.35
N VAL A 48 -15.54 -9.23 -5.15
CA VAL A 48 -16.42 -9.27 -6.32
C VAL A 48 -15.64 -9.10 -7.62
N GLU A 49 -14.78 -8.07 -7.70
CA GLU A 49 -13.98 -7.82 -8.90
C GLU A 49 -12.73 -8.71 -8.90
N PRO A 50 -12.62 -9.65 -9.85
CA PRO A 50 -11.54 -10.65 -9.80
C PRO A 50 -10.13 -10.08 -10.02
N ASP A 51 -10.00 -8.89 -10.59
CA ASP A 51 -8.70 -8.29 -10.85
C ASP A 51 -8.38 -7.13 -9.91
N ALA A 52 -9.25 -6.83 -8.95
CA ALA A 52 -9.07 -5.69 -8.06
C ALA A 52 -8.52 -6.11 -6.70
N ILE A 53 -7.70 -5.22 -6.14
CA ILE A 53 -7.19 -5.34 -4.77
C ILE A 53 -7.41 -4.03 -4.04
N TRP A 54 -7.41 -4.11 -2.72
CA TRP A 54 -7.46 -2.97 -1.82
C TRP A 54 -6.22 -2.98 -0.96
N ILE A 55 -5.55 -1.84 -0.84
CA ILE A 55 -4.36 -1.69 -0.04
C ILE A 55 -4.68 -0.75 1.12
N THR A 56 -4.43 -1.23 2.34
CA THR A 56 -4.59 -0.43 3.56
C THR A 56 -3.21 -0.24 4.17
N GLU A 57 -2.85 1.02 4.43
CA GLU A 57 -1.55 1.35 5.00
C GLU A 57 -1.75 2.28 6.18
N VAL A 58 -0.97 2.05 7.23
CA VAL A 58 -0.87 3.00 8.34
C VAL A 58 0.61 3.21 8.62
N TRP A 59 1.00 4.47 8.65
CA TRP A 59 2.39 4.88 8.84
C TRP A 59 2.50 5.73 10.11
N ARG A 60 3.66 5.68 10.73
CA ARG A 60 3.92 6.51 11.90
C ARG A 60 3.80 7.99 11.55
N THR A 61 4.29 8.39 10.39
CA THR A 61 4.17 9.76 9.88
C THR A 61 4.02 9.74 8.36
N LYS A 62 3.52 10.83 7.81
CA LYS A 62 3.44 10.99 6.35
C LYS A 62 4.84 10.98 5.72
N GLN A 63 5.83 11.52 6.43
CA GLN A 63 7.20 11.53 5.93
C GLN A 63 7.76 10.11 5.79
N ASP A 64 7.44 9.22 6.74
CA ASP A 64 7.89 7.83 6.64
C ASP A 64 7.33 7.15 5.40
N HIS A 65 6.07 7.43 5.06
CA HIS A 65 5.50 6.92 3.82
C HIS A 65 6.28 7.47 2.61
N ALA A 66 6.53 8.78 2.57
CA ALA A 66 7.27 9.37 1.46
C ALA A 66 8.67 8.76 1.34
N ASN A 67 9.34 8.54 2.47
CA ASN A 67 10.68 7.94 2.48
C ASN A 67 10.65 6.51 1.94
N SER A 68 9.57 5.76 2.17
CA SER A 68 9.47 4.38 1.72
C SER A 68 9.57 4.26 0.20
N LEU A 69 9.15 5.29 -0.52
CA LEU A 69 9.18 5.29 -1.98
C LEU A 69 10.60 5.37 -2.53
N GLN A 70 11.59 5.63 -1.67
CA GLN A 70 12.99 5.66 -2.05
C GLN A 70 13.71 4.34 -1.73
N LEU A 71 13.05 3.41 -1.04
CA LEU A 71 13.67 2.13 -0.69
C LEU A 71 13.86 1.28 -1.95
N PRO A 72 15.05 0.68 -2.13
CA PRO A 72 15.31 -0.12 -3.33
C PRO A 72 14.31 -1.25 -3.54
N ALA A 73 13.91 -1.94 -2.46
CA ALA A 73 12.95 -3.04 -2.56
C ALA A 73 11.57 -2.53 -3.03
N VAL A 74 11.14 -1.37 -2.54
CA VAL A 74 9.88 -0.77 -2.94
C VAL A 74 9.95 -0.33 -4.40
N GLN A 75 11.04 0.32 -4.80
CA GLN A 75 11.21 0.74 -6.18
C GLN A 75 11.23 -0.44 -7.15
N SER A 76 11.87 -1.53 -6.75
CA SER A 76 11.89 -2.77 -7.54
C SER A 76 10.48 -3.34 -7.69
N ALA A 77 9.72 -3.38 -6.59
CA ALA A 77 8.34 -3.88 -6.62
C ALA A 77 7.46 -3.02 -7.53
N ILE A 78 7.60 -1.70 -7.44
CA ILE A 78 6.84 -0.78 -8.30
C ILE A 78 7.18 -1.01 -9.77
N ALA A 79 8.47 -1.18 -10.08
CA ALA A 79 8.90 -1.42 -11.46
C ALA A 79 8.31 -2.71 -12.02
N LYS A 80 8.24 -3.78 -11.22
CA LYS A 80 7.63 -5.05 -11.64
C LYS A 80 6.12 -4.94 -11.76
N ALA A 81 5.49 -4.23 -10.84
CA ALA A 81 4.04 -4.13 -10.80
C ALA A 81 3.48 -3.23 -11.89
N ARG A 82 4.18 -2.15 -12.23
CA ARG A 82 3.67 -1.15 -13.16
C ARG A 82 3.12 -1.72 -14.46
N PRO A 83 3.81 -2.63 -15.16
CA PRO A 83 3.32 -3.18 -16.44
C PRO A 83 2.02 -3.97 -16.32
N ILE A 84 1.69 -4.45 -15.11
CA ILE A 84 0.50 -5.28 -14.91
C ILE A 84 -0.60 -4.58 -14.12
N ILE A 85 -0.46 -3.27 -13.89
CA ILE A 85 -1.53 -2.46 -13.32
C ILE A 85 -2.35 -1.90 -14.47
N ALA A 86 -3.65 -2.27 -14.51
CA ALA A 86 -4.56 -1.78 -15.52
C ALA A 86 -5.16 -0.43 -15.14
N GLY A 87 -5.29 -0.15 -13.83
CA GLY A 87 -5.85 1.11 -13.38
C GLY A 87 -5.90 1.24 -11.87
N PHE A 88 -6.32 2.41 -11.44
CA PHE A 88 -6.49 2.74 -10.03
C PHE A 88 -7.94 3.15 -9.80
N GLY A 89 -8.49 2.76 -8.65
CA GLY A 89 -9.81 3.19 -8.22
C GLY A 89 -9.72 4.29 -7.19
N GLU A 90 -10.63 4.25 -6.22
CA GLU A 90 -10.68 5.24 -5.15
C GLU A 90 -9.40 5.17 -4.30
N ARG A 91 -9.01 6.34 -3.78
CA ARG A 91 -7.86 6.45 -2.89
C ARG A 91 -8.16 7.51 -1.85
N PHE A 92 -7.98 7.15 -0.60
CA PHE A 92 -8.29 8.02 0.54
C PHE A 92 -7.09 8.16 1.44
N GLU A 93 -6.90 9.38 1.97
CA GLU A 93 -5.95 9.62 3.05
C GLU A 93 -6.74 9.74 4.34
N THR A 94 -6.20 9.20 5.43
CA THR A 94 -6.85 9.24 6.74
C THR A 94 -5.83 9.63 7.79
N ILE A 95 -6.34 9.97 8.98
CA ILE A 95 -5.51 10.22 10.16
C ILE A 95 -5.89 9.16 11.19
N PRO A 96 -5.18 8.03 11.22
CA PRO A 96 -5.48 6.98 12.20
C PRO A 96 -5.26 7.50 13.63
N VAL A 97 -6.18 7.17 14.52
CA VAL A 97 -6.10 7.62 15.91
C VAL A 97 -5.84 6.48 16.89
N GLY A 98 -6.02 5.23 16.46
CA GLY A 98 -5.77 4.07 17.28
C GLY A 98 -6.49 2.85 16.75
N GLY A 99 -6.35 1.73 17.46
CA GLY A 99 -7.01 0.50 17.13
C GLY A 99 -6.12 -0.70 17.40
N VAL A 100 -6.67 -1.89 17.24
CA VAL A 100 -5.91 -3.12 17.42
C VAL A 100 -4.79 -3.17 16.39
N GLY A 101 -3.58 -3.43 16.85
CA GLY A 101 -2.40 -3.45 16.00
C GLY A 101 -1.63 -2.14 15.94
N LEU A 102 -2.21 -1.09 16.48
CA LEU A 102 -1.56 0.22 16.48
C LEU A 102 -1.05 0.64 17.85
#